data_8b5e38e3a3d3d13948ccaa26cf1852b6
#
_entry.id   8b5e38e3a3d3d13948ccaa26cf1852b6
#
_cell.length_a   1.000
_cell.length_b   1.000
_cell.length_c   1.000
_cell.angle_alpha   90.00
_cell.angle_beta   90.00
_cell.angle_gamma   90.00
#
_symmetry.space_group_name_H-M   'P 1'
#
loop_
_entity.id
_entity.type
_entity.pdbx_description
1 polymer ?
#
loop_
_entity_poly.entity_id
_entity_poly.type
_entity_poly.pdbx_seq_one_letter_code
_entity_poly.pdbx_strand_id
1 'polypeptide(L)'
;MNAEPPKPKVLGVGGSPRKDGNSDILLKNILKGTNEGKISVCSYSLQLRDYQYQGCIGCERCRKDKICTGLRDGMSLIYPDIIESKALVLVSPTHNYNVTAWMKAFIDRLYCFYNFDDNHPRGWSSRLANQGRKAVLAAICEQVDEDDMGVTLSAMRLPLEALGYEIIGELPVFKIFNKGKVKENKEILIQARKLGSDLLESIL
;
A
#
# COMPACT_ATOMS: atom_id res chain seq x y z
N MET A 1 -12.87 -25.11 -24.15
CA MET A 1 -13.42 -24.22 -23.11
C MET A 1 -12.40 -23.12 -22.90
N ASN A 2 -12.68 -21.91 -23.38
CA ASN A 2 -11.80 -20.77 -23.15
C ASN A 2 -12.01 -20.37 -21.67
N ALA A 3 -11.00 -20.61 -20.82
CA ALA A 3 -11.02 -20.11 -19.47
C ALA A 3 -11.08 -18.56 -19.52
N GLU A 4 -12.03 -17.95 -18.80
CA GLU A 4 -12.00 -16.49 -18.63
C GLU A 4 -10.63 -16.06 -18.08
N PRO A 5 -10.08 -14.95 -18.57
CA PRO A 5 -8.81 -14.44 -18.02
C PRO A 5 -8.97 -14.19 -16.52
N PRO A 6 -7.94 -14.45 -15.72
CA PRO A 6 -8.01 -14.26 -14.27
C PRO A 6 -8.32 -12.78 -13.96
N LYS A 7 -9.26 -12.58 -13.03
CA LYS A 7 -9.66 -11.23 -12.60
C LYS A 7 -8.46 -10.48 -12.00
N PRO A 8 -8.25 -9.20 -12.33
CA PRO A 8 -7.21 -8.41 -11.70
C PRO A 8 -7.39 -8.39 -10.17
N LYS A 9 -6.29 -8.54 -9.44
CA LYS A 9 -6.27 -8.49 -7.98
C LYS A 9 -5.87 -7.10 -7.51
N VAL A 10 -6.60 -6.56 -6.52
CA VAL A 10 -6.29 -5.31 -5.82
C VAL A 10 -6.05 -5.62 -4.36
N LEU A 11 -4.85 -5.36 -3.87
CA LEU A 11 -4.46 -5.58 -2.48
C LEU A 11 -4.51 -4.27 -1.69
N GLY A 12 -5.34 -4.22 -0.67
CA GLY A 12 -5.36 -3.15 0.31
C GLY A 12 -4.48 -3.47 1.52
N VAL A 13 -3.63 -2.53 1.92
CA VAL A 13 -2.72 -2.68 3.06
C VAL A 13 -2.97 -1.56 4.07
N GLY A 14 -3.48 -1.93 5.24
CA GLY A 14 -3.74 -1.02 6.34
C GLY A 14 -2.60 -0.98 7.36
N GLY A 15 -2.00 0.22 7.55
CA GLY A 15 -0.89 0.44 8.48
C GLY A 15 -1.33 0.89 9.89
N SER A 16 -2.63 0.95 10.19
CA SER A 16 -3.10 1.46 11.49
C SER A 16 -2.96 0.43 12.62
N PRO A 17 -2.47 0.84 13.81
CA PRO A 17 -2.52 0.01 15.01
C PRO A 17 -3.94 -0.14 15.58
N ARG A 18 -4.87 0.76 15.24
CA ARG A 18 -6.22 0.80 15.80
C ARG A 18 -7.17 -0.03 14.93
N LYS A 19 -7.61 -1.18 15.44
CA LYS A 19 -8.65 -1.99 14.80
C LYS A 19 -9.95 -1.20 14.67
N ASP A 20 -10.61 -1.28 13.51
CA ASP A 20 -11.83 -0.55 13.15
C ASP A 20 -11.71 0.98 13.31
N GLY A 21 -10.51 1.49 13.11
CA GLY A 21 -10.18 2.91 13.14
C GLY A 21 -10.47 3.63 11.82
N ASN A 22 -10.13 4.91 11.76
CA ASN A 22 -10.36 5.75 10.59
C ASN A 22 -9.67 5.22 9.33
N SER A 23 -8.42 4.75 9.45
CA SER A 23 -7.67 4.18 8.32
C SER A 23 -8.33 2.91 7.77
N ASP A 24 -8.87 2.03 8.64
CA ASP A 24 -9.57 0.82 8.21
C ASP A 24 -10.84 1.16 7.43
N ILE A 25 -11.55 2.22 7.87
CA ILE A 25 -12.77 2.69 7.21
C ILE A 25 -12.45 3.29 5.85
N LEU A 26 -11.38 4.10 5.76
CA LEU A 26 -10.92 4.64 4.48
C LEU A 26 -10.53 3.51 3.51
N LEU A 27 -9.69 2.58 3.96
CA LEU A 27 -9.27 1.44 3.14
C LEU A 27 -10.47 0.67 2.60
N LYS A 28 -11.46 0.37 3.46
CA LYS A 28 -12.70 -0.30 3.05
C LYS A 28 -13.48 0.50 2.00
N ASN A 29 -13.51 1.84 2.09
CA ASN A 29 -14.23 2.67 1.13
C ASN A 29 -13.47 2.77 -0.20
N ILE A 30 -12.15 2.87 -0.20
CA ILE A 30 -11.34 2.82 -1.43
C ILE A 30 -11.59 1.47 -2.14
N LEU A 31 -11.48 0.34 -1.42
CA LEU A 31 -11.74 -0.99 -1.99
C LEU A 31 -13.19 -1.20 -2.44
N LYS A 32 -14.18 -0.52 -1.83
CA LYS A 32 -15.54 -0.53 -2.37
C LYS A 32 -15.59 0.14 -3.75
N GLY A 33 -14.91 1.28 -3.93
CA GLY A 33 -14.82 1.95 -5.23
C GLY A 33 -14.27 1.04 -6.33
N THR A 34 -13.30 0.16 -6.01
CA THR A 34 -12.78 -0.82 -6.99
C THR A 34 -13.79 -1.89 -7.41
N ASN A 35 -14.90 -2.03 -6.70
CA ASN A 35 -15.96 -3.01 -6.99
C ASN A 35 -17.25 -2.39 -7.55
N GLU A 36 -17.29 -1.07 -7.74
CA GLU A 36 -18.46 -0.35 -8.25
C GLU A 36 -18.52 -0.28 -9.79
N GLY A 37 -17.51 -0.81 -10.48
CA GLY A 37 -17.44 -0.87 -11.95
C GLY A 37 -18.16 -2.08 -12.55
N LYS A 38 -18.30 -2.07 -13.89
CA LYS A 38 -18.90 -3.18 -14.65
C LYS A 38 -18.02 -4.42 -14.70
N ILE A 39 -16.71 -4.25 -14.51
CA ILE A 39 -15.73 -5.33 -14.54
C ILE A 39 -15.42 -5.75 -13.10
N SER A 40 -15.57 -7.05 -12.84
CA SER A 40 -15.31 -7.62 -11.53
C SER A 40 -13.80 -7.75 -11.29
N VAL A 41 -13.31 -7.18 -10.19
CA VAL A 41 -11.95 -7.41 -9.68
C VAL A 41 -11.99 -8.19 -8.38
N CYS A 42 -10.89 -8.84 -8.03
CA CYS A 42 -10.73 -9.48 -6.74
C CYS A 42 -10.02 -8.49 -5.81
N SER A 43 -10.78 -7.74 -5.01
CA SER A 43 -10.21 -6.81 -4.03
C SER A 43 -10.31 -7.38 -2.61
N TYR A 44 -9.22 -7.31 -1.86
CA TYR A 44 -9.16 -7.73 -0.48
C TYR A 44 -8.15 -6.88 0.29
N SER A 45 -8.25 -6.89 1.62
CA SER A 45 -7.34 -6.12 2.47
C SER A 45 -6.71 -6.98 3.55
N LEU A 46 -5.48 -6.61 3.89
CA LEU A 46 -4.79 -7.07 5.09
C LEU A 46 -4.48 -5.88 6.01
N GLN A 47 -4.36 -6.18 7.28
CA GLN A 47 -3.99 -5.20 8.28
C GLN A 47 -2.63 -5.59 8.86
N LEU A 48 -1.65 -4.71 8.72
CA LEU A 48 -0.27 -5.04 9.13
C LEU A 48 -0.15 -5.40 10.61
N ARG A 49 -1.04 -4.88 11.46
CA ARG A 49 -1.10 -5.22 12.90
C ARG A 49 -1.48 -6.68 13.18
N ASP A 50 -2.06 -7.39 12.21
CA ASP A 50 -2.49 -8.79 12.38
C ASP A 50 -1.35 -9.79 12.05
N TYR A 51 -0.20 -9.29 11.62
CA TYR A 51 0.98 -10.07 11.28
C TYR A 51 2.14 -9.77 12.23
N GLN A 52 2.78 -10.81 12.71
CA GLN A 52 4.04 -10.67 13.46
C GLN A 52 5.21 -10.65 12.48
N TYR A 53 5.81 -9.49 12.33
CA TYR A 53 7.00 -9.30 11.49
C TYR A 53 7.82 -8.10 11.99
N GLN A 54 9.06 -8.05 11.56
CA GLN A 54 9.96 -6.95 11.89
C GLN A 54 10.51 -6.26 10.62
N GLY A 55 11.12 -5.10 10.81
CA GLY A 55 11.78 -4.34 9.76
C GLY A 55 12.93 -5.11 9.10
N CYS A 56 13.36 -4.63 7.96
CA CYS A 56 14.52 -5.19 7.26
C CYS A 56 15.78 -5.06 8.13
N ILE A 57 16.53 -6.13 8.28
CA ILE A 57 17.79 -6.18 9.05
C ILE A 57 19.04 -5.94 8.20
N GLY A 58 18.88 -5.57 6.91
CA GLY A 58 19.99 -5.26 6.03
C GLY A 58 20.93 -6.44 5.70
N CYS A 59 20.47 -7.69 5.86
CA CYS A 59 21.31 -8.87 5.64
C CYS A 59 21.62 -9.18 4.16
N GLU A 60 21.00 -8.51 3.23
CA GLU A 60 21.15 -8.60 1.77
C GLU A 60 20.96 -9.99 1.13
N ARG A 61 20.54 -11.02 1.86
CA ARG A 61 20.32 -12.38 1.31
C ARG A 61 19.37 -12.37 0.12
N CYS A 62 18.36 -11.51 0.14
CA CYS A 62 17.39 -11.36 -0.94
C CYS A 62 18.01 -10.89 -2.28
N ARG A 63 19.22 -10.34 -2.29
CA ARG A 63 19.93 -10.02 -3.54
C ARG A 63 20.21 -11.28 -4.36
N LYS A 64 20.58 -12.39 -3.70
CA LYS A 64 20.81 -13.69 -4.30
C LYS A 64 19.49 -14.46 -4.45
N ASP A 65 18.75 -14.59 -3.35
CA ASP A 65 17.61 -15.50 -3.23
C ASP A 65 16.36 -14.96 -3.93
N LYS A 66 16.32 -13.64 -4.25
CA LYS A 66 15.22 -12.92 -4.86
C LYS A 66 13.92 -12.93 -4.02
N ILE A 67 13.99 -13.39 -2.79
CA ILE A 67 12.98 -13.37 -1.75
C ILE A 67 13.64 -13.05 -0.42
N CYS A 68 12.87 -12.61 0.58
CA CYS A 68 13.43 -12.40 1.91
C CYS A 68 13.62 -13.74 2.64
N THR A 69 14.84 -14.23 2.69
CA THR A 69 15.23 -15.45 3.43
C THR A 69 15.95 -15.16 4.75
N GLY A 70 16.29 -13.89 4.99
CA GLY A 70 16.95 -13.45 6.23
C GLY A 70 16.03 -13.47 7.45
N LEU A 71 14.74 -13.35 7.23
CA LEU A 71 13.70 -13.36 8.26
C LEU A 71 12.56 -14.28 7.83
N ARG A 72 12.17 -15.17 8.76
CA ARG A 72 11.02 -16.08 8.58
C ARG A 72 9.92 -15.62 9.52
N ASP A 73 9.07 -14.72 9.04
CA ASP A 73 8.02 -14.06 9.82
C ASP A 73 6.77 -13.83 8.97
N GLY A 74 5.79 -13.09 9.50
CA GLY A 74 4.52 -12.82 8.85
C GLY A 74 4.61 -12.19 7.45
N MET A 75 5.74 -11.54 7.09
CA MET A 75 5.92 -11.02 5.74
C MET A 75 5.95 -12.10 4.66
N SER A 76 6.37 -13.33 5.01
CA SER A 76 6.37 -14.45 4.07
C SER A 76 4.96 -14.81 3.57
N LEU A 77 3.92 -14.50 4.36
CA LEU A 77 2.51 -14.69 3.99
C LEU A 77 1.99 -13.57 3.08
N ILE A 78 2.62 -12.39 3.11
CA ILE A 78 2.17 -11.19 2.38
C ILE A 78 2.81 -11.11 0.98
N TYR A 79 4.03 -11.61 0.80
CA TYR A 79 4.73 -11.52 -0.49
C TYR A 79 3.96 -12.11 -1.68
N PRO A 80 3.31 -13.27 -1.58
CA PRO A 80 2.50 -13.81 -2.69
C PRO A 80 1.40 -12.85 -3.11
N ASP A 81 0.70 -12.23 -2.15
CA ASP A 81 -0.37 -11.28 -2.42
C ASP A 81 0.14 -10.03 -3.17
N ILE A 82 1.32 -9.52 -2.80
CA ILE A 82 1.96 -8.40 -3.51
C ILE A 82 2.31 -8.79 -4.94
N ILE A 83 2.89 -9.97 -5.13
CA ILE A 83 3.33 -10.46 -6.45
C ILE A 83 2.13 -10.64 -7.39
N GLU A 84 1.03 -11.18 -6.88
CA GLU A 84 -0.18 -11.47 -7.66
C GLU A 84 -1.06 -10.23 -7.89
N SER A 85 -0.94 -9.19 -7.05
CA SER A 85 -1.79 -8.01 -7.18
C SER A 85 -1.36 -7.14 -8.38
N LYS A 86 -2.35 -6.68 -9.15
CA LYS A 86 -2.17 -5.70 -10.21
C LYS A 86 -2.08 -4.28 -9.65
N ALA A 87 -2.73 -4.04 -8.50
CA ALA A 87 -2.72 -2.75 -7.84
C ALA A 87 -2.62 -2.86 -6.32
N LEU A 88 -2.05 -1.82 -5.69
CA LEU A 88 -1.95 -1.65 -4.25
C LEU A 88 -2.75 -0.43 -3.78
N VAL A 89 -3.38 -0.57 -2.62
CA VAL A 89 -3.97 0.54 -1.86
C VAL A 89 -3.27 0.59 -0.51
N LEU A 90 -2.46 1.61 -0.26
CA LEU A 90 -1.80 1.78 1.04
C LEU A 90 -2.52 2.87 1.85
N VAL A 91 -2.87 2.56 3.10
CA VAL A 91 -3.50 3.52 4.02
C VAL A 91 -2.77 3.51 5.35
N SER A 92 -2.25 4.67 5.77
CA SER A 92 -1.56 4.85 7.04
C SER A 92 -2.08 6.08 7.79
N PRO A 93 -2.26 6.01 9.11
CA PRO A 93 -2.32 7.24 9.89
C PRO A 93 -0.95 7.88 9.95
N THR A 94 -0.91 9.20 10.11
CA THR A 94 0.32 9.93 10.42
C THR A 94 0.71 9.67 11.88
N HIS A 95 1.89 9.15 12.09
CA HIS A 95 2.51 9.00 13.38
C HIS A 95 3.83 9.75 13.40
N ASN A 96 3.88 10.82 14.17
CA ASN A 96 5.09 11.61 14.34
C ASN A 96 5.69 12.03 12.98
N TYR A 97 4.87 12.71 12.15
CA TYR A 97 5.19 13.22 10.80
C TYR A 97 5.51 12.15 9.76
N ASN A 98 5.19 10.89 10.00
CA ASN A 98 5.54 9.79 9.11
C ASN A 98 4.46 8.69 9.13
N VAL A 99 4.65 7.64 8.35
CA VAL A 99 3.87 6.41 8.44
C VAL A 99 4.10 5.70 9.77
N THR A 100 3.22 4.78 10.15
CA THR A 100 3.41 3.95 11.34
C THR A 100 4.64 3.05 11.22
N ALA A 101 5.17 2.58 12.36
CA ALA A 101 6.28 1.63 12.39
C ALA A 101 5.98 0.34 11.60
N TRP A 102 4.74 -0.16 11.63
CA TRP A 102 4.33 -1.32 10.82
C TRP A 102 4.39 -1.02 9.33
N MET A 103 3.85 0.13 8.89
CA MET A 103 3.90 0.51 7.48
C MET A 103 5.34 0.72 7.03
N LYS A 104 6.19 1.35 7.85
CA LYS A 104 7.60 1.53 7.52
C LYS A 104 8.34 0.18 7.42
N ALA A 105 8.13 -0.71 8.39
CA ALA A 105 8.69 -2.04 8.35
C ALA A 105 8.23 -2.84 7.11
N PHE A 106 6.94 -2.75 6.75
CA PHE A 106 6.40 -3.35 5.52
C PHE A 106 7.13 -2.82 4.28
N ILE A 107 7.25 -1.49 4.14
CA ILE A 107 7.93 -0.85 3.00
C ILE A 107 9.40 -1.30 2.92
N ASP A 108 10.13 -1.30 4.03
CA ASP A 108 11.54 -1.73 4.06
C ASP A 108 11.71 -3.19 3.65
N ARG A 109 10.72 -4.02 3.92
CA ARG A 109 10.72 -5.43 3.53
C ARG A 109 10.42 -5.66 2.04
N LEU A 110 9.96 -4.64 1.30
CA LEU A 110 9.84 -4.70 -0.17
C LEU A 110 11.20 -4.65 -0.89
N TYR A 111 12.30 -4.40 -0.16
CA TYR A 111 13.66 -4.41 -0.69
C TYR A 111 13.99 -5.70 -1.46
N CYS A 112 13.40 -6.83 -1.13
CA CYS A 112 13.60 -8.09 -1.84
C CYS A 112 13.12 -8.07 -3.30
N PHE A 113 12.34 -7.08 -3.72
CA PHE A 113 11.90 -6.93 -5.11
C PHE A 113 12.88 -6.15 -6.01
N TYR A 114 13.97 -5.60 -5.44
CA TYR A 114 15.00 -4.95 -6.24
C TYR A 114 16.08 -5.95 -6.70
N ASN A 115 16.62 -5.66 -7.88
CA ASN A 115 17.90 -6.19 -8.36
C ASN A 115 18.95 -5.10 -8.22
N PHE A 116 20.16 -5.49 -7.81
CA PHE A 116 21.30 -4.59 -7.72
C PHE A 116 22.45 -5.18 -8.50
N ASP A 117 23.25 -4.35 -9.17
CA ASP A 117 24.54 -4.74 -9.69
C ASP A 117 25.64 -4.61 -8.61
N ASP A 118 26.86 -4.97 -8.97
CA ASP A 118 28.01 -4.94 -8.05
C ASP A 118 28.85 -3.67 -8.17
N ASN A 119 28.46 -2.72 -9.05
CA ASN A 119 29.13 -1.44 -9.20
C ASN A 119 28.86 -0.50 -7.99
N HIS A 120 29.69 0.54 -7.83
CA HIS A 120 29.50 1.56 -6.82
C HIS A 120 29.59 2.95 -7.45
N PRO A 121 28.56 3.81 -7.32
CA PRO A 121 27.25 3.52 -6.71
C PRO A 121 26.48 2.42 -7.49
N ARG A 122 25.76 1.58 -6.76
CA ARG A 122 25.04 0.44 -7.36
C ARG A 122 23.93 0.89 -8.28
N GLY A 123 23.94 0.40 -9.51
CA GLY A 123 22.77 0.41 -10.37
C GLY A 123 21.70 -0.54 -9.81
N TRP A 124 20.44 -0.19 -10.00
CA TRP A 124 19.32 -1.01 -9.52
C TRP A 124 18.15 -1.01 -10.48
N SER A 125 17.32 -2.02 -10.39
CA SER A 125 16.04 -2.14 -11.09
C SER A 125 15.02 -2.85 -10.21
N SER A 126 13.74 -2.70 -10.54
CA SER A 126 12.69 -3.44 -9.85
C SER A 126 12.21 -4.63 -10.66
N ARG A 127 12.00 -5.76 -9.99
CA ARG A 127 11.37 -6.95 -10.59
C ARG A 127 9.86 -6.79 -10.79
N LEU A 128 9.25 -5.76 -10.20
CA LEU A 128 7.84 -5.43 -10.37
C LEU A 128 7.61 -4.36 -11.44
N ALA A 129 8.68 -3.74 -11.96
CA ALA A 129 8.60 -2.72 -13.00
C ALA A 129 8.10 -3.28 -14.35
N ASN A 130 7.56 -2.40 -15.18
CA ASN A 130 7.06 -2.71 -16.53
C ASN A 130 5.92 -3.74 -16.57
N GLN A 131 5.20 -3.92 -15.46
CA GLN A 131 4.05 -4.82 -15.36
C GLN A 131 2.72 -4.05 -15.37
N GLY A 132 2.75 -2.73 -15.58
CA GLY A 132 1.57 -1.86 -15.56
C GLY A 132 0.88 -1.82 -14.20
N ARG A 133 1.65 -1.96 -13.11
CA ARG A 133 1.13 -1.92 -11.75
C ARG A 133 0.73 -0.52 -11.34
N LYS A 134 -0.36 -0.38 -10.61
CA LYS A 134 -0.92 0.89 -10.16
C LYS A 134 -1.00 0.93 -8.63
N ALA A 135 -1.03 2.13 -8.08
CA ALA A 135 -1.30 2.28 -6.65
C ALA A 135 -2.07 3.57 -6.34
N VAL A 136 -2.79 3.54 -5.24
CA VAL A 136 -3.38 4.71 -4.59
C VAL A 136 -3.01 4.73 -3.12
N LEU A 137 -2.87 5.93 -2.57
CA LEU A 137 -2.40 6.15 -1.22
C LEU A 137 -3.41 6.97 -0.44
N ALA A 138 -3.56 6.71 0.87
CA ALA A 138 -4.29 7.60 1.74
C ALA A 138 -3.59 7.75 3.09
N ALA A 139 -3.59 8.97 3.61
CA ALA A 139 -3.04 9.28 4.92
C ALA A 139 -4.06 10.02 5.77
N ILE A 140 -4.07 9.76 7.07
CA ILE A 140 -4.95 10.46 8.03
C ILE A 140 -4.11 11.16 9.07
N CYS A 141 -4.30 12.47 9.18
CA CYS A 141 -3.69 13.32 10.18
C CYS A 141 -4.75 13.94 11.09
N GLU A 142 -4.43 14.08 12.37
CA GLU A 142 -5.28 14.80 13.33
C GLU A 142 -5.27 16.29 13.07
N GLN A 143 -4.12 16.82 12.71
CA GLN A 143 -3.87 18.24 12.56
C GLN A 143 -4.47 18.82 11.27
N VAL A 144 -4.27 20.12 11.07
CA VAL A 144 -4.93 20.90 10.03
C VAL A 144 -4.05 21.08 8.80
N ASP A 145 -2.76 21.25 9.02
CA ASP A 145 -1.82 21.66 7.99
C ASP A 145 -1.13 20.47 7.33
N GLU A 146 -0.77 20.64 6.07
CA GLU A 146 -0.06 19.62 5.29
C GLU A 146 1.31 19.30 5.92
N ASP A 147 1.98 20.30 6.48
CA ASP A 147 3.26 20.13 7.18
C ASP A 147 3.15 19.18 8.37
N ASP A 148 2.00 19.17 9.06
CA ASP A 148 1.74 18.24 10.17
C ASP A 148 1.59 16.78 9.73
N MET A 149 1.21 16.53 8.50
CA MET A 149 1.23 15.19 7.91
C MET A 149 2.67 14.73 7.61
N GLY A 150 3.58 15.69 7.46
CA GLY A 150 4.98 15.45 7.19
C GLY A 150 5.20 14.59 5.93
N VAL A 151 6.03 13.57 6.06
CA VAL A 151 6.38 12.71 4.92
C VAL A 151 5.46 11.49 4.75
N THR A 152 4.30 11.43 5.42
CA THR A 152 3.47 10.22 5.45
C THR A 152 3.09 9.71 4.06
N LEU A 153 2.61 10.57 3.15
CA LEU A 153 2.29 10.18 1.78
C LEU A 153 3.54 9.87 0.96
N SER A 154 4.55 10.74 1.01
CA SER A 154 5.79 10.53 0.25
C SER A 154 6.58 9.30 0.69
N ALA A 155 6.51 8.94 1.99
CA ALA A 155 7.12 7.71 2.51
C ALA A 155 6.47 6.42 1.95
N MET A 156 5.22 6.49 1.49
CA MET A 156 4.55 5.40 0.77
C MET A 156 4.76 5.51 -0.74
N ARG A 157 4.69 6.72 -1.31
CA ARG A 157 4.77 6.99 -2.75
C ARG A 157 6.13 6.62 -3.33
N LEU A 158 7.19 7.23 -2.83
CA LEU A 158 8.54 7.08 -3.41
C LEU A 158 9.00 5.61 -3.52
N PRO A 159 8.83 4.75 -2.50
CA PRO A 159 9.18 3.34 -2.62
C PRO A 159 8.33 2.58 -3.65
N LEU A 160 7.04 2.90 -3.80
CA LEU A 160 6.19 2.26 -4.80
C LEU A 160 6.54 2.70 -6.22
N GLU A 161 6.81 3.99 -6.45
CA GLU A 161 7.33 4.49 -7.73
C GLU A 161 8.65 3.80 -8.10
N ALA A 162 9.58 3.70 -7.14
CA ALA A 162 10.84 2.99 -7.32
C ALA A 162 10.63 1.49 -7.62
N LEU A 163 9.57 0.87 -7.11
CA LEU A 163 9.19 -0.50 -7.44
C LEU A 163 8.46 -0.63 -8.80
N GLY A 164 8.15 0.48 -9.46
CA GLY A 164 7.52 0.48 -10.77
C GLY A 164 5.99 0.58 -10.75
N TYR A 165 5.41 1.00 -9.63
CA TYR A 165 3.99 1.35 -9.56
C TYR A 165 3.77 2.78 -10.05
N GLU A 166 2.75 2.98 -10.86
CA GLU A 166 2.22 4.31 -11.17
C GLU A 166 1.21 4.70 -10.08
N ILE A 167 1.40 5.88 -9.49
CA ILE A 167 0.50 6.41 -8.47
C ILE A 167 -0.66 7.13 -9.16
N ILE A 168 -1.85 6.56 -9.06
CA ILE A 168 -3.08 7.09 -9.69
C ILE A 168 -3.66 8.26 -8.88
N GLY A 169 -3.47 8.25 -7.57
CA GLY A 169 -3.92 9.35 -6.74
C GLY A 169 -3.58 9.16 -5.26
N GLU A 170 -3.69 10.26 -4.55
CA GLU A 170 -3.43 10.36 -3.12
C GLU A 170 -4.61 11.04 -2.42
N LEU A 171 -4.97 10.57 -1.23
CA LEU A 171 -6.02 11.15 -0.40
C LEU A 171 -5.46 11.54 0.97
N PRO A 172 -5.01 12.79 1.15
CA PRO A 172 -4.73 13.35 2.45
C PRO A 172 -6.04 13.65 3.20
N VAL A 173 -6.13 13.22 4.46
CA VAL A 173 -7.29 13.45 5.31
C VAL A 173 -6.82 14.12 6.59
N PHE A 174 -7.37 15.30 6.88
CA PHE A 174 -7.02 16.12 8.03
C PHE A 174 -8.17 16.20 9.04
N LYS A 175 -7.87 16.68 10.25
CA LYS A 175 -8.83 16.96 11.33
C LYS A 175 -9.60 15.73 11.82
N ILE A 176 -9.03 14.53 11.68
CA ILE A 176 -9.67 13.28 12.07
C ILE A 176 -8.79 12.52 13.07
N PHE A 177 -9.20 12.47 14.35
CA PHE A 177 -8.47 11.74 15.39
C PHE A 177 -9.30 10.64 16.03
N ASN A 178 -10.49 10.97 16.53
CA ASN A 178 -11.33 10.03 17.28
C ASN A 178 -11.66 8.79 16.43
N LYS A 179 -11.57 7.61 17.06
CA LYS A 179 -11.81 6.33 16.40
C LYS A 179 -13.18 6.30 15.70
N GLY A 180 -13.17 6.02 14.39
CA GLY A 180 -14.39 5.90 13.59
C GLY A 180 -15.00 7.23 13.14
N LYS A 181 -14.43 8.37 13.53
CA LYS A 181 -14.97 9.71 13.23
C LYS A 181 -15.08 10.00 11.73
N VAL A 182 -14.20 9.41 10.92
CA VAL A 182 -14.25 9.55 9.46
C VAL A 182 -15.59 9.11 8.84
N LYS A 183 -16.37 8.25 9.52
CA LYS A 183 -17.70 7.84 9.08
C LYS A 183 -18.69 8.98 8.95
N GLU A 184 -18.50 10.03 9.74
CA GLU A 184 -19.38 11.21 9.76
C GLU A 184 -19.07 12.17 8.62
N ASN A 185 -17.89 12.06 8.00
CA ASN A 185 -17.50 12.90 6.88
C ASN A 185 -17.82 12.22 5.55
N LYS A 186 -19.03 12.49 5.04
CA LYS A 186 -19.51 11.89 3.78
C LYS A 186 -18.65 12.25 2.58
N GLU A 187 -18.11 13.48 2.55
CA GLU A 187 -17.27 13.95 1.45
C GLU A 187 -15.99 13.15 1.33
N ILE A 188 -15.27 12.94 2.45
CA ILE A 188 -14.07 12.10 2.49
C ILE A 188 -14.38 10.67 2.02
N LEU A 189 -15.53 10.11 2.42
CA LEU A 189 -15.92 8.76 2.00
C LEU A 189 -16.25 8.69 0.51
N ILE A 190 -16.81 9.74 -0.07
CA ILE A 190 -17.04 9.86 -1.52
C ILE A 190 -15.70 9.95 -2.25
N GLN A 191 -14.78 10.81 -1.79
CA GLN A 191 -13.43 10.91 -2.36
C GLN A 191 -12.68 9.57 -2.29
N ALA A 192 -12.77 8.85 -1.18
CA ALA A 192 -12.17 7.54 -1.02
C ALA A 192 -12.73 6.52 -2.04
N ARG A 193 -14.05 6.50 -2.27
CA ARG A 193 -14.66 5.62 -3.29
C ARG A 193 -14.25 6.02 -4.70
N LYS A 194 -14.24 7.33 -4.98
CA LYS A 194 -13.77 7.84 -6.28
C LYS A 194 -12.34 7.39 -6.55
N LEU A 195 -11.44 7.54 -5.57
CA LEU A 195 -10.05 7.09 -5.70
C LEU A 195 -9.96 5.59 -6.03
N GLY A 196 -10.83 4.77 -5.45
CA GLY A 196 -10.95 3.35 -5.78
C GLY A 196 -11.47 3.09 -7.19
N SER A 197 -12.45 3.87 -7.65
CA SER A 197 -12.97 3.81 -9.03
C SER A 197 -11.91 4.20 -10.06
N ASP A 198 -11.18 5.29 -9.80
CA ASP A 198 -10.09 5.76 -10.66
C ASP A 198 -8.98 4.70 -10.77
N LEU A 199 -8.66 4.03 -9.63
CA LEU A 199 -7.73 2.90 -9.63
C LEU A 199 -8.24 1.74 -10.50
N LEU A 200 -9.52 1.38 -10.38
CA LEU A 200 -10.13 0.33 -11.20
C LEU A 200 -9.99 0.63 -12.69
N GLU A 201 -10.35 1.84 -13.12
CA GLU A 201 -10.27 2.27 -14.51
C GLU A 201 -8.84 2.20 -15.06
N SER A 202 -7.85 2.46 -14.21
CA SER A 202 -6.44 2.47 -14.61
C SER A 202 -5.82 1.08 -14.82
N ILE A 203 -6.44 0.01 -14.29
CA ILE A 203 -5.91 -1.37 -14.39
C ILE A 203 -6.66 -2.24 -15.40
N LEU A 204 -7.70 -1.70 -16.01
CA LEU A 204 -8.49 -2.35 -17.05
C LEU A 204 -7.95 -2.02 -18.43
#